data_4f80a9259f608c740d6daa3cee81bb08
#
_entry.id   4f80a9259f608c740d6daa3cee81bb08
#
_cell.length_a   1.000
_cell.length_b   1.000
_cell.length_c   1.000
_cell.angle_alpha   90.00
_cell.angle_beta   90.00
_cell.angle_gamma   90.00
#
_symmetry.space_group_name_H-M   'P 1'
#
loop_
_entity.id
_entity.type
_entity.pdbx_description
1 polymer ?
#
loop_
_entity_poly.entity_id
_entity_poly.type
_entity_poly.pdbx_seq_one_letter_code
_entity_poly.pdbx_strand_id
1 'polypeptide(L)'
;MGTPIFAAKILKHLSHFPIDIVAVVTQADKKVGRKQILTPTPVKVVAQELGLSIFQPIKVKEILEDLQHLHIDYIITCAYGQFLPESILKCAKEDALNIHASLLPKYRGGAPIHWAIINGEKESGISLMRMIKAMDAGEVFAQTKVDILIDDTTEILHDKLIESAKLCLDEYLMKVIHHEITAHPQDESHVTFGYNVLPEDEHVSFDQDALHVHNHIRGLISWPIGYALLNDKRVKLYGSKLLHQKSDQPSGTILKIDDCGLHVATQTDNICITHVQVEGRKMYKVSDDKPYLSTFINQQFK
;
A
#
# COMPACT_ATOMS: atom_id res chain seq x y z
N MET A 1 12.89 4.71 11.29
CA MET A 1 13.03 3.37 10.65
C MET A 1 12.06 3.26 9.48
N GLY A 2 12.50 2.79 8.32
CA GLY A 2 11.64 2.71 7.14
C GLY A 2 12.36 2.08 5.94
N THR A 3 11.64 1.74 4.86
CA THR A 3 12.25 1.05 3.72
C THR A 3 11.80 1.60 2.36
N PRO A 4 10.50 1.64 1.99
CA PRO A 4 10.03 2.02 0.65
C PRO A 4 10.06 3.52 0.41
N ILE A 5 9.62 3.92 -0.78
CA ILE A 5 9.56 5.33 -1.20
C ILE A 5 8.70 6.19 -0.28
N PHE A 6 7.64 5.63 0.29
CA PHE A 6 6.80 6.30 1.28
C PHE A 6 7.66 6.78 2.46
N ALA A 7 8.38 5.85 3.09
CA ALA A 7 9.26 6.15 4.22
C ALA A 7 10.42 7.10 3.84
N ALA A 8 10.94 7.01 2.62
CA ALA A 8 11.97 7.91 2.13
C ALA A 8 11.48 9.36 2.00
N LYS A 9 10.26 9.56 1.48
CA LYS A 9 9.63 10.89 1.40
C LYS A 9 9.36 11.44 2.81
N ILE A 10 8.96 10.59 3.76
CA ILE A 10 8.78 10.98 5.16
C ILE A 10 10.10 11.31 5.83
N LEU A 11 11.17 10.54 5.65
CA LEU A 11 12.51 10.86 6.16
C LEU A 11 12.97 12.23 5.66
N LYS A 12 12.83 12.50 4.37
CA LYS A 12 13.17 13.80 3.79
C LYS A 12 12.34 14.91 4.41
N HIS A 13 11.06 14.70 4.68
CA HIS A 13 10.21 15.69 5.35
C HIS A 13 10.65 15.92 6.80
N LEU A 14 10.93 14.86 7.56
CA LEU A 14 11.41 14.96 8.95
C LEU A 14 12.73 15.71 9.09
N SER A 15 13.60 15.70 8.07
CA SER A 15 14.86 16.45 8.10
C SER A 15 14.70 17.98 8.15
N HIS A 16 13.50 18.50 7.96
CA HIS A 16 13.17 19.92 8.09
C HIS A 16 12.62 20.30 9.49
N PHE A 17 12.37 19.32 10.35
CA PHE A 17 11.91 19.58 11.71
C PHE A 17 13.07 19.95 12.64
N PRO A 18 12.81 20.68 13.73
CA PRO A 18 13.82 21.03 14.75
C PRO A 18 14.12 19.81 15.65
N ILE A 19 14.52 18.70 15.06
CA ILE A 19 14.86 17.44 15.72
C ILE A 19 16.21 16.92 15.19
N ASP A 20 16.92 16.19 16.02
CA ASP A 20 18.16 15.51 15.65
C ASP A 20 17.86 14.09 15.16
N ILE A 21 18.15 13.79 13.89
CA ILE A 21 18.02 12.44 13.36
C ILE A 21 19.35 11.71 13.56
N VAL A 22 19.50 11.05 14.72
CA VAL A 22 20.76 10.40 15.13
C VAL A 22 21.10 9.16 14.31
N ALA A 23 20.11 8.47 13.78
CA ALA A 23 20.31 7.30 12.94
C ALA A 23 19.09 6.99 12.05
N VAL A 24 19.34 6.36 10.93
CA VAL A 24 18.34 5.80 10.03
C VAL A 24 18.50 4.27 9.95
N VAL A 25 17.42 3.55 10.17
CA VAL A 25 17.42 2.09 10.05
C VAL A 25 16.54 1.69 8.87
N THR A 26 17.10 0.93 7.95
CA THR A 26 16.40 0.44 6.76
C THR A 26 16.77 -1.02 6.47
N GLN A 27 15.98 -1.71 5.65
CA GLN A 27 16.32 -3.08 5.27
C GLN A 27 17.60 -3.11 4.43
N ALA A 28 18.26 -4.28 4.40
CA ALA A 28 19.41 -4.53 3.55
C ALA A 28 19.07 -4.35 2.07
N ASP A 29 20.06 -3.94 1.27
CA ASP A 29 19.94 -3.84 -0.17
C ASP A 29 19.54 -5.19 -0.76
N LYS A 30 18.65 -5.19 -1.76
CA LYS A 30 18.13 -6.40 -2.38
C LYS A 30 18.44 -6.44 -3.87
N LYS A 31 18.59 -7.64 -4.41
CA LYS A 31 18.66 -7.84 -5.85
C LYS A 31 17.29 -7.64 -6.47
N VAL A 32 17.16 -6.72 -7.44
CA VAL A 32 15.89 -6.33 -8.06
C VAL A 32 15.90 -6.59 -9.56
N GLY A 33 14.71 -6.93 -10.08
CA GLY A 33 14.48 -7.13 -11.51
C GLY A 33 15.10 -8.40 -12.08
N ARG A 34 14.89 -8.62 -13.39
CA ARG A 34 15.42 -9.82 -14.10
C ARG A 34 16.95 -9.90 -14.09
N LYS A 35 17.63 -8.76 -14.05
CA LYS A 35 19.10 -8.67 -14.04
C LYS A 35 19.71 -8.83 -12.65
N GLN A 36 18.89 -9.03 -11.60
CA GLN A 36 19.36 -9.22 -10.22
C GLN A 36 20.37 -8.13 -9.77
N ILE A 37 20.08 -6.87 -10.11
CA ILE A 37 20.95 -5.75 -9.73
C ILE A 37 20.74 -5.43 -8.27
N LEU A 38 21.82 -5.39 -7.50
CA LEU A 38 21.80 -4.98 -6.10
C LEU A 38 21.36 -3.51 -6.02
N THR A 39 20.20 -3.27 -5.43
CA THR A 39 19.56 -1.95 -5.41
C THR A 39 19.40 -1.48 -3.96
N PRO A 40 19.87 -0.27 -3.64
CA PRO A 40 19.67 0.30 -2.30
C PRO A 40 18.18 0.56 -2.05
N THR A 41 17.80 0.56 -0.77
CA THR A 41 16.45 0.98 -0.40
C THR A 41 16.28 2.48 -0.66
N PRO A 42 15.06 2.95 -1.00
CA PRO A 42 14.79 4.39 -1.15
C PRO A 42 15.17 5.21 0.09
N VAL A 43 14.96 4.66 1.29
CA VAL A 43 15.35 5.31 2.55
C VAL A 43 16.87 5.46 2.66
N LYS A 44 17.65 4.43 2.25
CA LYS A 44 19.12 4.51 2.23
C LYS A 44 19.61 5.65 1.34
N VAL A 45 19.04 5.77 0.14
CA VAL A 45 19.42 6.84 -0.80
C VAL A 45 19.23 8.22 -0.16
N VAL A 46 18.05 8.49 0.39
CA VAL A 46 17.76 9.77 1.04
C VAL A 46 18.62 9.98 2.27
N ALA A 47 18.87 8.95 3.09
CA ALA A 47 19.73 9.07 4.26
C ALA A 47 21.18 9.42 3.88
N GLN A 48 21.71 8.87 2.78
CA GLN A 48 23.02 9.20 2.23
C GLN A 48 23.08 10.65 1.73
N GLU A 49 22.05 11.11 1.02
CA GLU A 49 21.94 12.51 0.57
C GLU A 49 21.93 13.50 1.73
N LEU A 50 21.35 13.11 2.86
CA LEU A 50 21.27 13.92 4.08
C LEU A 50 22.50 13.76 5.00
N GLY A 51 23.46 12.89 4.66
CA GLY A 51 24.66 12.63 5.48
C GLY A 51 24.37 11.94 6.83
N LEU A 52 23.26 11.20 6.92
CA LEU A 52 22.82 10.54 8.15
C LEU A 52 23.48 9.16 8.35
N SER A 53 23.70 8.75 9.59
CA SER A 53 24.16 7.42 9.94
C SER A 53 23.11 6.35 9.57
N ILE A 54 23.54 5.25 8.93
CA ILE A 54 22.63 4.23 8.39
C ILE A 54 22.96 2.87 8.97
N PHE A 55 21.93 2.19 9.48
CA PHE A 55 21.98 0.78 9.86
C PHE A 55 21.13 -0.06 8.91
N GLN A 56 21.68 -1.16 8.41
CA GLN A 56 21.00 -2.10 7.51
C GLN A 56 21.08 -3.55 8.05
N PRO A 57 20.52 -3.82 9.24
CA PRO A 57 20.57 -5.15 9.81
C PRO A 57 19.71 -6.14 9.00
N ILE A 58 20.12 -7.41 8.96
CA ILE A 58 19.27 -8.50 8.44
C ILE A 58 18.08 -8.70 9.39
N LYS A 59 18.36 -8.71 10.70
CA LYS A 59 17.35 -8.71 11.76
C LYS A 59 17.58 -7.49 12.66
N VAL A 60 16.54 -6.72 12.93
CA VAL A 60 16.65 -5.48 13.72
C VAL A 60 17.29 -5.69 15.11
N LYS A 61 17.19 -6.87 15.69
CA LYS A 61 17.84 -7.22 16.97
C LYS A 61 19.38 -7.15 16.93
N GLU A 62 19.99 -7.26 15.76
CA GLU A 62 21.45 -7.24 15.61
C GLU A 62 22.06 -5.88 15.97
N ILE A 63 21.27 -4.81 15.94
CA ILE A 63 21.72 -3.45 16.27
C ILE A 63 21.19 -2.97 17.63
N LEU A 64 20.76 -3.87 18.50
CA LEU A 64 20.19 -3.49 19.79
C LEU A 64 21.20 -2.68 20.65
N GLU A 65 22.43 -3.14 20.76
CA GLU A 65 23.49 -2.48 21.52
C GLU A 65 23.82 -1.11 20.91
N ASP A 66 23.93 -1.02 19.58
CA ASP A 66 24.17 0.26 18.89
C ASP A 66 23.07 1.26 19.20
N LEU A 67 21.79 0.83 19.12
CA LEU A 67 20.65 1.70 19.41
C LEU A 67 20.64 2.17 20.88
N GLN A 68 21.03 1.32 21.83
CA GLN A 68 21.10 1.69 23.24
C GLN A 68 22.16 2.77 23.51
N HIS A 69 23.28 2.76 22.77
CA HIS A 69 24.34 3.76 22.93
C HIS A 69 23.99 5.11 22.30
N LEU A 70 22.98 5.17 21.42
CA LEU A 70 22.57 6.42 20.76
C LEU A 70 21.72 7.35 21.64
N HIS A 71 21.26 6.89 22.81
CA HIS A 71 20.42 7.69 23.74
C HIS A 71 19.20 8.31 23.06
N ILE A 72 18.43 7.50 22.35
CA ILE A 72 17.31 7.91 21.50
C ILE A 72 16.12 8.34 22.37
N ASP A 73 15.55 9.54 22.14
CA ASP A 73 14.31 9.94 22.79
C ASP A 73 13.08 9.31 22.09
N TYR A 74 13.04 9.35 20.78
CA TYR A 74 11.94 8.80 19.98
C TYR A 74 12.42 7.87 18.88
N ILE A 75 11.70 6.75 18.68
CA ILE A 75 11.80 5.94 17.47
C ILE A 75 10.60 6.29 16.59
N ILE A 76 10.82 6.75 15.36
CA ILE A 76 9.76 6.97 14.38
C ILE A 76 9.86 5.90 13.30
N THR A 77 8.77 5.17 13.07
CA THR A 77 8.68 4.13 12.04
C THR A 77 7.69 4.51 10.95
N CYS A 78 7.98 4.08 9.74
CA CYS A 78 7.09 4.20 8.60
C CYS A 78 7.42 3.08 7.62
N ALA A 79 6.54 2.11 7.45
CA ALA A 79 6.70 0.99 6.52
C ALA A 79 8.11 0.34 6.58
N TYR A 80 8.60 0.01 7.75
CA TYR A 80 9.94 -0.58 7.92
C TYR A 80 10.02 -2.02 7.37
N GLY A 81 8.93 -2.79 7.53
CA GLY A 81 8.81 -4.13 6.98
C GLY A 81 9.48 -5.22 7.83
N GLN A 82 9.81 -4.95 9.08
CA GLN A 82 10.17 -5.95 10.09
C GLN A 82 9.39 -5.68 11.37
N PHE A 83 9.04 -6.76 12.07
CA PHE A 83 8.48 -6.67 13.41
C PHE A 83 9.54 -6.10 14.38
N LEU A 84 9.17 -5.09 15.17
CA LEU A 84 10.02 -4.50 16.19
C LEU A 84 9.71 -5.15 17.56
N PRO A 85 10.64 -5.93 18.12
CA PRO A 85 10.46 -6.49 19.45
C PRO A 85 10.52 -5.41 20.53
N GLU A 86 9.92 -5.68 21.69
CA GLU A 86 9.90 -4.74 22.82
C GLU A 86 11.28 -4.23 23.23
N SER A 87 12.33 -5.06 23.08
CA SER A 87 13.70 -4.64 23.38
C SER A 87 14.18 -3.48 22.49
N ILE A 88 13.73 -3.42 21.25
CA ILE A 88 14.01 -2.30 20.33
C ILE A 88 13.13 -1.10 20.67
N LEU A 89 11.83 -1.31 20.92
CA LEU A 89 10.92 -0.21 21.30
C LEU A 89 11.40 0.48 22.58
N LYS A 90 11.92 -0.27 23.54
CA LYS A 90 12.49 0.25 24.82
C LYS A 90 13.83 0.96 24.65
N CYS A 91 14.45 1.01 23.47
CA CYS A 91 15.58 1.89 23.21
C CYS A 91 15.16 3.35 23.13
N ALA A 92 13.91 3.63 22.82
CA ALA A 92 13.34 4.97 22.90
C ALA A 92 13.04 5.31 24.37
N LYS A 93 13.55 6.46 24.84
CA LYS A 93 13.37 6.93 26.21
C LYS A 93 11.95 7.43 26.46
N GLU A 94 11.37 8.12 25.48
CA GLU A 94 10.03 8.70 25.58
C GLU A 94 8.99 7.78 24.92
N ASP A 95 9.08 7.57 23.59
CA ASP A 95 8.10 6.75 22.88
C ASP A 95 8.62 6.17 21.54
N ALA A 96 7.97 5.14 21.06
CA ALA A 96 8.13 4.61 19.71
C ALA A 96 6.84 4.87 18.93
N LEU A 97 6.94 5.64 17.84
CA LEU A 97 5.83 6.10 17.02
C LEU A 97 5.82 5.38 15.68
N ASN A 98 4.62 5.11 15.15
CA ASN A 98 4.43 4.62 13.79
C ASN A 98 3.50 5.56 13.01
N ILE A 99 3.88 5.82 11.75
CA ILE A 99 3.05 6.52 10.77
C ILE A 99 2.37 5.43 9.97
N HIS A 100 1.13 5.10 10.35
CA HIS A 100 0.36 4.01 9.75
C HIS A 100 -0.60 4.53 8.68
N ALA A 101 -0.63 3.86 7.52
CA ALA A 101 -1.36 4.31 6.33
C ALA A 101 -2.82 3.83 6.33
N SER A 102 -3.53 4.01 7.44
CA SER A 102 -4.98 3.84 7.56
C SER A 102 -5.56 4.71 8.68
N LEU A 103 -6.88 4.81 8.71
CA LEU A 103 -7.63 5.36 9.85
C LEU A 103 -7.87 4.24 10.87
N LEU A 104 -6.90 4.03 11.77
CA LEU A 104 -7.04 3.04 12.84
C LEU A 104 -8.31 3.31 13.67
N PRO A 105 -9.01 2.26 14.12
CA PRO A 105 -8.59 0.86 14.21
C PRO A 105 -8.78 0.03 12.93
N LYS A 106 -9.24 0.63 11.81
CA LYS A 106 -9.39 -0.09 10.56
C LYS A 106 -8.02 -0.38 9.90
N TYR A 107 -7.92 -1.58 9.31
CA TYR A 107 -6.78 -2.01 8.48
C TYR A 107 -5.44 -2.02 9.23
N ARG A 108 -5.40 -2.59 10.45
CA ARG A 108 -4.14 -2.97 11.07
C ARG A 108 -3.39 -3.96 10.17
N GLY A 109 -2.09 -3.80 9.96
CA GLY A 109 -1.28 -4.75 9.17
C GLY A 109 -0.49 -4.12 8.04
N GLY A 110 0.02 -4.98 7.13
CA GLY A 110 1.07 -4.60 6.17
C GLY A 110 0.60 -3.98 4.85
N ALA A 111 -0.69 -4.10 4.48
CA ALA A 111 -1.21 -3.62 3.19
C ALA A 111 -2.52 -2.81 3.30
N PRO A 112 -2.64 -1.86 4.25
CA PRO A 112 -3.88 -1.10 4.48
C PRO A 112 -4.36 -0.35 3.23
N ILE A 113 -3.45 0.15 2.41
CA ILE A 113 -3.76 0.94 1.20
C ILE A 113 -4.50 0.07 0.16
N HIS A 114 -4.03 -1.15 -0.08
CA HIS A 114 -4.66 -2.08 -1.02
C HIS A 114 -6.07 -2.44 -0.56
N TRP A 115 -6.19 -2.86 0.70
CA TRP A 115 -7.46 -3.33 1.24
C TRP A 115 -8.51 -2.23 1.38
N ALA A 116 -8.12 -0.99 1.65
CA ALA A 116 -9.04 0.14 1.63
C ALA A 116 -9.71 0.31 0.26
N ILE A 117 -8.96 0.17 -0.83
CA ILE A 117 -9.52 0.26 -2.18
C ILE A 117 -10.31 -1.00 -2.55
N ILE A 118 -9.75 -2.19 -2.33
CA ILE A 118 -10.39 -3.47 -2.66
C ILE A 118 -11.76 -3.57 -1.98
N ASN A 119 -11.84 -3.17 -0.71
CA ASN A 119 -13.08 -3.19 0.06
C ASN A 119 -14.04 -2.01 -0.23
N GLY A 120 -13.66 -1.10 -1.14
CA GLY A 120 -14.51 0.00 -1.57
C GLY A 120 -14.72 1.09 -0.54
N GLU A 121 -13.75 1.29 0.37
CA GLU A 121 -13.79 2.43 1.30
C GLU A 121 -13.79 3.74 0.52
N LYS A 122 -14.48 4.72 1.07
CA LYS A 122 -14.60 6.07 0.48
C LYS A 122 -13.59 7.04 1.05
N GLU A 123 -12.99 6.69 2.18
CA GLU A 123 -11.93 7.45 2.82
C GLU A 123 -10.85 6.51 3.36
N SER A 124 -9.64 7.02 3.46
CA SER A 124 -8.51 6.43 4.17
C SER A 124 -7.80 7.57 4.92
N GLY A 125 -6.60 7.33 5.41
CA GLY A 125 -5.84 8.38 6.08
C GLY A 125 -4.55 7.87 6.68
N ILE A 126 -4.00 8.73 7.54
CA ILE A 126 -2.80 8.44 8.31
C ILE A 126 -3.17 8.44 9.79
N SER A 127 -2.61 7.49 10.52
CA SER A 127 -2.65 7.47 11.98
C SER A 127 -1.22 7.60 12.52
N LEU A 128 -0.94 8.65 13.30
CA LEU A 128 0.26 8.77 14.12
C LEU A 128 -0.03 8.07 15.44
N MET A 129 0.61 6.93 15.68
CA MET A 129 0.28 6.05 16.80
C MET A 129 1.52 5.64 17.60
N ARG A 130 1.29 5.25 18.86
CA ARG A 130 2.28 4.59 19.72
C ARG A 130 2.47 3.14 19.27
N MET A 131 3.70 2.68 19.23
CA MET A 131 4.00 1.27 18.97
C MET A 131 4.00 0.46 20.26
N ILE A 132 3.34 -0.67 20.20
CA ILE A 132 3.35 -1.70 21.24
C ILE A 132 3.66 -3.07 20.61
N LYS A 133 3.77 -4.11 21.43
CA LYS A 133 4.03 -5.48 20.94
C LYS A 133 2.93 -5.99 20.00
N ALA A 134 1.67 -5.62 20.24
CA ALA A 134 0.56 -6.01 19.35
C ALA A 134 0.59 -5.14 18.06
N MET A 135 0.45 -5.78 16.91
CA MET A 135 0.54 -5.14 15.61
C MET A 135 -0.51 -4.03 15.45
N ASP A 136 -0.04 -2.80 15.25
CA ASP A 136 -0.82 -1.58 15.02
C ASP A 136 -1.99 -1.34 16.02
N ALA A 137 -1.87 -1.90 17.24
CA ALA A 137 -2.91 -1.84 18.28
C ALA A 137 -2.64 -0.79 19.38
N GLY A 138 -1.55 -0.02 19.27
CA GLY A 138 -1.26 1.04 20.22
C GLY A 138 -2.18 2.23 20.11
N GLU A 139 -2.13 3.10 21.11
CA GLU A 139 -2.93 4.33 21.15
C GLU A 139 -2.60 5.28 20.00
N VAL A 140 -3.60 6.01 19.52
CA VAL A 140 -3.49 6.96 18.41
C VAL A 140 -3.40 8.38 18.94
N PHE A 141 -2.38 9.13 18.54
CA PHE A 141 -2.20 10.54 18.88
C PHE A 141 -3.01 11.46 17.96
N ALA A 142 -2.99 11.18 16.66
CA ALA A 142 -3.63 12.00 15.65
C ALA A 142 -3.95 11.20 14.39
N GLN A 143 -4.92 11.70 13.63
CA GLN A 143 -5.28 11.16 12.33
C GLN A 143 -5.55 12.29 11.33
N THR A 144 -5.16 12.04 10.07
CA THR A 144 -5.56 12.87 8.93
C THR A 144 -6.26 12.02 7.89
N LYS A 145 -7.28 12.58 7.23
CA LYS A 145 -8.13 11.87 6.29
C LYS A 145 -7.84 12.25 4.84
N VAL A 146 -8.06 11.30 3.94
CA VAL A 146 -8.06 11.52 2.48
C VAL A 146 -9.24 10.79 1.85
N ASP A 147 -9.88 11.41 0.85
CA ASP A 147 -10.93 10.76 0.08
C ASP A 147 -10.35 9.76 -0.93
N ILE A 148 -11.03 8.63 -1.07
CA ILE A 148 -10.79 7.64 -2.12
C ILE A 148 -11.83 7.83 -3.21
N LEU A 149 -11.39 8.36 -4.36
CA LEU A 149 -12.25 8.55 -5.52
C LEU A 149 -12.44 7.22 -6.27
N ILE A 150 -13.49 7.16 -7.11
CA ILE A 150 -13.84 5.93 -7.81
C ILE A 150 -12.73 5.43 -8.76
N ASP A 151 -11.95 6.34 -9.33
CA ASP A 151 -10.85 6.01 -10.24
C ASP A 151 -9.47 5.98 -9.55
N ASP A 152 -9.40 6.18 -8.23
CA ASP A 152 -8.12 6.09 -7.51
C ASP A 152 -7.61 4.66 -7.52
N THR A 153 -6.39 4.49 -7.97
CA THR A 153 -5.64 3.23 -7.82
C THR A 153 -4.87 3.23 -6.50
N THR A 154 -4.33 2.06 -6.12
CA THR A 154 -3.43 1.98 -4.96
C THR A 154 -2.25 2.95 -5.07
N GLU A 155 -1.71 3.16 -6.27
CA GLU A 155 -0.63 4.12 -6.51
C GLU A 155 -1.06 5.57 -6.25
N ILE A 156 -2.26 5.97 -6.73
CA ILE A 156 -2.81 7.31 -6.49
C ILE A 156 -3.08 7.51 -5.00
N LEU A 157 -3.71 6.54 -4.34
CA LEU A 157 -3.98 6.63 -2.90
C LEU A 157 -2.69 6.67 -2.09
N HIS A 158 -1.67 5.89 -2.47
CA HIS A 158 -0.36 5.92 -1.85
C HIS A 158 0.27 7.34 -1.89
N ASP A 159 0.19 8.03 -3.04
CA ASP A 159 0.72 9.39 -3.14
C ASP A 159 -0.10 10.39 -2.32
N LYS A 160 -1.43 10.29 -2.30
CA LYS A 160 -2.30 11.09 -1.42
C LYS A 160 -1.95 10.90 0.05
N LEU A 161 -1.70 9.65 0.46
CA LEU A 161 -1.35 9.33 1.84
C LEU A 161 0.04 9.85 2.24
N ILE A 162 1.00 9.94 1.32
CA ILE A 162 2.28 10.58 1.58
C ILE A 162 2.08 12.06 1.94
N GLU A 163 1.28 12.79 1.15
CA GLU A 163 1.02 14.20 1.43
C GLU A 163 0.23 14.37 2.75
N SER A 164 -0.75 13.48 2.98
CA SER A 164 -1.49 13.45 4.26
C SER A 164 -0.58 13.15 5.46
N ALA A 165 0.42 12.27 5.29
CA ALA A 165 1.39 11.98 6.35
C ALA A 165 2.29 13.17 6.67
N LYS A 166 2.70 13.95 5.67
CA LYS A 166 3.44 15.19 5.89
C LYS A 166 2.61 16.19 6.69
N LEU A 167 1.36 16.42 6.27
CA LEU A 167 0.43 17.31 6.98
C LEU A 167 0.19 16.85 8.43
N CYS A 168 0.04 15.54 8.65
CA CYS A 168 -0.11 14.96 9.98
C CYS A 168 1.12 15.25 10.85
N LEU A 169 2.32 15.11 10.30
CA LEU A 169 3.56 15.41 11.02
C LEU A 169 3.72 16.91 11.28
N ASP A 170 3.44 17.77 10.30
CA ASP A 170 3.50 19.22 10.44
C ASP A 170 2.61 19.73 11.58
N GLU A 171 1.42 19.16 11.69
CA GLU A 171 0.45 19.60 12.69
C GLU A 171 0.67 18.97 14.08
N TYR A 172 1.09 17.69 14.15
CA TYR A 172 1.00 16.94 15.40
C TYR A 172 2.35 16.44 15.95
N LEU A 173 3.40 16.25 15.14
CA LEU A 173 4.65 15.64 15.63
C LEU A 173 5.26 16.42 16.80
N MET A 174 5.40 17.74 16.66
CA MET A 174 5.99 18.53 17.73
C MET A 174 5.09 18.61 18.97
N LYS A 175 3.77 18.55 18.80
CA LYS A 175 2.83 18.48 19.93
C LYS A 175 2.97 17.16 20.70
N VAL A 176 3.24 16.04 19.99
CA VAL A 176 3.56 14.75 20.64
C VAL A 176 4.87 14.85 21.40
N ILE A 177 5.93 15.37 20.76
CA ILE A 177 7.27 15.51 21.36
C ILE A 177 7.24 16.41 22.60
N HIS A 178 6.43 17.46 22.58
CA HIS A 178 6.29 18.39 23.72
C HIS A 178 5.22 17.97 24.73
N HIS A 179 4.61 16.75 24.56
CA HIS A 179 3.54 16.25 25.43
C HIS A 179 2.30 17.14 25.49
N GLU A 180 2.02 17.91 24.43
CA GLU A 180 0.87 18.81 24.34
C GLU A 180 -0.42 18.09 23.96
N ILE A 181 -0.33 16.86 23.43
CA ILE A 181 -1.47 16.00 23.10
C ILE A 181 -1.26 14.61 23.71
N THR A 182 -2.37 13.95 24.06
CA THR A 182 -2.38 12.60 24.58
C THR A 182 -2.91 11.62 23.54
N ALA A 183 -2.37 10.41 23.54
CA ALA A 183 -2.87 9.34 22.70
C ALA A 183 -4.17 8.75 23.29
N HIS A 184 -5.04 8.28 22.42
CA HIS A 184 -6.31 7.65 22.78
C HIS A 184 -6.32 6.17 22.38
N PRO A 185 -6.88 5.28 23.23
CA PRO A 185 -7.02 3.88 22.91
C PRO A 185 -7.90 3.68 21.67
N GLN A 186 -7.59 2.67 20.87
CA GLN A 186 -8.41 2.30 19.74
C GLN A 186 -9.66 1.56 20.21
N ASP A 187 -10.79 1.75 19.49
CA ASP A 187 -12.01 0.99 19.73
C ASP A 187 -11.90 -0.41 19.11
N GLU A 188 -11.70 -1.41 19.95
CA GLU A 188 -11.52 -2.80 19.53
C GLU A 188 -12.73 -3.39 18.79
N SER A 189 -13.93 -2.81 18.94
CA SER A 189 -15.14 -3.26 18.23
C SER A 189 -15.12 -2.91 16.73
N HIS A 190 -14.27 -1.97 16.30
CA HIS A 190 -14.15 -1.50 14.92
C HIS A 190 -12.85 -1.97 14.24
N VAL A 191 -12.10 -2.86 14.87
CA VAL A 191 -10.84 -3.36 14.32
C VAL A 191 -11.10 -4.19 13.06
N THR A 192 -10.37 -3.84 12.00
CA THR A 192 -10.21 -4.69 10.81
C THR A 192 -8.73 -4.85 10.46
N PHE A 193 -8.42 -5.82 9.62
CA PHE A 193 -7.05 -6.12 9.23
C PHE A 193 -6.82 -5.93 7.74
N GLY A 194 -5.66 -5.35 7.39
CA GLY A 194 -5.14 -5.25 6.04
C GLY A 194 -3.81 -6.01 5.95
N TYR A 195 -3.88 -7.34 5.99
CA TYR A 195 -2.68 -8.19 5.87
C TYR A 195 -2.02 -8.04 4.51
N ASN A 196 -0.76 -8.47 4.40
CA ASN A 196 -0.07 -8.46 3.11
C ASN A 196 -0.91 -9.18 2.05
N VAL A 197 -0.96 -8.60 0.86
CA VAL A 197 -1.61 -9.23 -0.30
C VAL A 197 -0.88 -10.53 -0.63
N LEU A 198 -1.60 -11.62 -0.65
CA LEU A 198 -1.10 -12.96 -0.95
C LEU A 198 -1.34 -13.31 -2.43
N PRO A 199 -0.66 -14.31 -3.00
CA PRO A 199 -0.87 -14.73 -4.39
C PRO A 199 -2.32 -15.10 -4.73
N GLU A 200 -3.08 -15.63 -3.78
CA GLU A 200 -4.52 -15.91 -3.92
C GLU A 200 -5.37 -14.65 -4.06
N ASP A 201 -4.95 -13.55 -3.41
CA ASP A 201 -5.66 -12.27 -3.50
C ASP A 201 -5.44 -11.57 -4.86
N GLU A 202 -4.47 -12.02 -5.66
CA GLU A 202 -4.23 -11.49 -7.00
C GLU A 202 -5.27 -11.95 -8.02
N HIS A 203 -6.02 -13.02 -7.72
CA HIS A 203 -7.03 -13.55 -8.63
C HIS A 203 -8.33 -12.73 -8.55
N VAL A 204 -8.66 -12.06 -9.65
CA VAL A 204 -9.87 -11.23 -9.79
C VAL A 204 -11.01 -12.10 -10.30
N SER A 205 -12.00 -12.35 -9.45
CA SER A 205 -13.23 -13.04 -9.84
C SER A 205 -14.24 -12.06 -10.43
N PHE A 206 -14.74 -12.34 -11.63
CA PHE A 206 -15.85 -11.60 -12.23
C PHE A 206 -17.22 -12.05 -11.69
N ASP A 207 -17.27 -13.12 -10.89
CA ASP A 207 -18.49 -13.56 -10.21
C ASP A 207 -18.76 -12.77 -8.92
N GLN A 208 -18.76 -11.45 -9.09
CA GLN A 208 -19.03 -10.41 -8.10
C GLN A 208 -19.78 -9.26 -8.79
N ASP A 209 -20.25 -8.28 -8.02
CA ASP A 209 -20.78 -7.04 -8.61
C ASP A 209 -19.69 -6.21 -9.32
N ALA A 210 -20.09 -5.38 -10.26
CA ALA A 210 -19.16 -4.60 -11.09
C ALA A 210 -18.25 -3.68 -10.27
N LEU A 211 -18.76 -3.10 -9.19
CA LEU A 211 -17.98 -2.21 -8.33
C LEU A 211 -16.90 -2.98 -7.56
N HIS A 212 -17.23 -4.17 -7.06
CA HIS A 212 -16.25 -5.03 -6.39
C HIS A 212 -15.13 -5.45 -7.35
N VAL A 213 -15.48 -5.91 -8.57
CA VAL A 213 -14.49 -6.26 -9.61
C VAL A 213 -13.60 -5.06 -9.94
N HIS A 214 -14.21 -3.88 -10.12
CA HIS A 214 -13.47 -2.63 -10.38
C HIS A 214 -12.51 -2.29 -9.24
N ASN A 215 -12.98 -2.36 -8.01
CA ASN A 215 -12.19 -2.07 -6.81
C ASN A 215 -11.02 -3.06 -6.66
N HIS A 216 -11.26 -4.35 -6.91
CA HIS A 216 -10.24 -5.37 -6.84
C HIS A 216 -9.13 -5.11 -7.87
N ILE A 217 -9.49 -4.81 -9.13
CA ILE A 217 -8.51 -4.47 -10.16
C ILE A 217 -7.70 -3.24 -9.78
N ARG A 218 -8.35 -2.12 -9.45
CA ARG A 218 -7.67 -0.85 -9.14
C ARG A 218 -6.90 -0.88 -7.82
N GLY A 219 -7.34 -1.72 -6.87
CA GLY A 219 -6.68 -1.95 -5.58
C GLY A 219 -5.37 -2.73 -5.69
N LEU A 220 -5.10 -3.37 -6.84
CA LEU A 220 -3.85 -4.09 -7.11
C LEU A 220 -2.93 -3.38 -8.11
N ILE A 221 -3.29 -2.19 -8.61
CA ILE A 221 -2.44 -1.35 -9.46
C ILE A 221 -1.57 -0.47 -8.54
N SER A 222 -0.26 -0.39 -8.72
CA SER A 222 0.63 -0.91 -9.75
C SER A 222 1.29 -2.25 -9.37
N TRP A 223 1.07 -2.77 -8.19
CA TRP A 223 1.64 -4.03 -7.68
C TRP A 223 0.67 -4.65 -6.64
N PRO A 224 0.47 -5.99 -6.68
CA PRO A 224 1.12 -6.99 -7.56
C PRO A 224 0.53 -7.14 -8.97
N ILE A 225 -0.55 -6.48 -9.32
CA ILE A 225 -1.41 -6.56 -10.50
C ILE A 225 -2.30 -7.80 -10.49
N GLY A 226 -3.60 -7.55 -10.37
CA GLY A 226 -4.61 -8.61 -10.44
C GLY A 226 -4.67 -9.31 -11.80
N TYR A 227 -5.09 -10.56 -11.80
CA TYR A 227 -5.26 -11.36 -13.00
C TYR A 227 -6.56 -12.18 -12.95
N ALA A 228 -7.05 -12.56 -14.12
CA ALA A 228 -8.05 -13.61 -14.27
C ALA A 228 -7.52 -14.69 -15.22
N LEU A 229 -8.13 -15.86 -15.23
CA LEU A 229 -7.75 -16.95 -16.12
C LEU A 229 -8.66 -16.97 -17.36
N LEU A 230 -8.05 -17.06 -18.54
CA LEU A 230 -8.75 -17.28 -19.79
C LEU A 230 -8.10 -18.48 -20.50
N ASN A 231 -8.85 -19.57 -20.68
CA ASN A 231 -8.30 -20.82 -21.20
C ASN A 231 -7.04 -21.28 -20.47
N ASP A 232 -7.09 -21.27 -19.15
CA ASP A 232 -6.00 -21.64 -18.21
C ASP A 232 -4.73 -20.77 -18.33
N LYS A 233 -4.78 -19.66 -19.05
CA LYS A 233 -3.71 -18.67 -19.14
C LYS A 233 -4.02 -17.44 -18.30
N ARG A 234 -3.01 -16.90 -17.65
CA ARG A 234 -3.16 -15.66 -16.89
C ARG A 234 -3.28 -14.46 -17.82
N VAL A 235 -4.31 -13.67 -17.59
CA VAL A 235 -4.47 -12.34 -18.19
C VAL A 235 -4.44 -11.33 -17.06
N LYS A 236 -3.36 -10.56 -16.96
CA LYS A 236 -3.23 -9.48 -15.99
C LYS A 236 -4.07 -8.28 -16.40
N LEU A 237 -4.73 -7.64 -15.42
CA LEU A 237 -5.70 -6.58 -15.59
C LEU A 237 -5.14 -5.27 -15.04
N TYR A 238 -4.82 -4.33 -15.92
CA TYR A 238 -4.14 -3.07 -15.55
C TYR A 238 -5.05 -1.86 -15.51
N GLY A 239 -6.33 -2.04 -15.70
CA GLY A 239 -7.30 -0.97 -15.59
C GLY A 239 -8.69 -1.40 -16.02
N SER A 240 -9.68 -0.76 -15.41
CA SER A 240 -11.09 -1.02 -15.69
C SER A 240 -11.91 0.26 -15.57
N LYS A 241 -13.13 0.23 -16.15
CA LYS A 241 -14.15 1.26 -16.01
C LYS A 241 -15.49 0.61 -15.77
N LEU A 242 -16.30 1.20 -14.91
CA LEU A 242 -17.67 0.79 -14.71
C LEU A 242 -18.51 1.16 -15.93
N LEU A 243 -19.42 0.29 -16.32
CA LEU A 243 -20.39 0.53 -17.37
C LEU A 243 -21.80 0.45 -16.76
N HIS A 244 -22.69 1.35 -17.17
CA HIS A 244 -24.09 1.32 -16.74
C HIS A 244 -24.94 0.47 -17.70
N GLN A 245 -24.49 -0.73 -17.99
CA GLN A 245 -25.11 -1.68 -18.89
C GLN A 245 -25.03 -3.08 -18.32
N LYS A 246 -26.15 -3.77 -18.22
CA LYS A 246 -26.22 -5.16 -17.80
C LYS A 246 -26.33 -6.07 -19.02
N SER A 247 -25.82 -7.30 -18.89
CA SER A 247 -26.06 -8.40 -19.84
C SER A 247 -26.65 -9.58 -19.12
N ASP A 248 -27.33 -10.45 -19.87
CA ASP A 248 -27.88 -11.70 -19.37
C ASP A 248 -26.86 -12.88 -19.50
N GLN A 249 -25.63 -12.56 -19.92
CA GLN A 249 -24.58 -13.55 -20.06
C GLN A 249 -23.98 -13.90 -18.69
N PRO A 250 -23.47 -15.11 -18.50
CA PRO A 250 -22.78 -15.49 -17.27
C PRO A 250 -21.62 -14.55 -16.94
N SER A 251 -21.39 -14.31 -15.64
CA SER A 251 -20.27 -13.49 -15.15
C SER A 251 -18.94 -13.98 -15.73
N GLY A 252 -18.07 -13.05 -16.10
CA GLY A 252 -16.78 -13.32 -16.75
C GLY A 252 -16.87 -13.46 -18.28
N THR A 253 -18.07 -13.53 -18.87
CA THR A 253 -18.21 -13.61 -20.33
C THR A 253 -17.72 -12.34 -21.01
N ILE A 254 -16.85 -12.50 -21.99
CA ILE A 254 -16.35 -11.42 -22.84
C ILE A 254 -17.39 -11.13 -23.90
N LEU A 255 -18.05 -9.95 -23.81
CA LEU A 255 -19.22 -9.61 -24.61
C LEU A 255 -18.84 -8.99 -25.95
N LYS A 256 -17.93 -8.04 -25.95
CA LYS A 256 -17.45 -7.30 -27.13
C LYS A 256 -16.16 -6.57 -26.83
N ILE A 257 -15.55 -6.04 -27.87
CA ILE A 257 -14.39 -5.16 -27.80
C ILE A 257 -14.66 -3.90 -28.62
N ASP A 258 -14.39 -2.75 -28.03
CA ASP A 258 -14.49 -1.46 -28.71
C ASP A 258 -13.32 -0.53 -28.29
N ASP A 259 -13.43 0.78 -28.55
CA ASP A 259 -12.40 1.75 -28.21
C ASP A 259 -12.26 1.99 -26.70
N CYS A 260 -13.30 1.70 -25.91
CA CYS A 260 -13.22 1.71 -24.46
C CYS A 260 -12.30 0.58 -23.95
N GLY A 261 -12.50 -0.63 -24.50
CA GLY A 261 -11.78 -1.82 -24.05
C GLY A 261 -12.54 -3.12 -24.27
N LEU A 262 -12.24 -4.09 -23.41
CA LEU A 262 -12.87 -5.41 -23.37
C LEU A 262 -14.06 -5.37 -22.42
N HIS A 263 -15.27 -5.54 -22.93
CA HIS A 263 -16.49 -5.55 -22.12
C HIS A 263 -16.72 -6.93 -21.54
N VAL A 264 -16.84 -7.02 -20.23
CA VAL A 264 -17.00 -8.29 -19.51
C VAL A 264 -18.24 -8.23 -18.63
N ALA A 265 -19.04 -9.30 -18.64
CA ALA A 265 -20.18 -9.44 -17.77
C ALA A 265 -19.77 -9.62 -16.31
N THR A 266 -20.53 -9.05 -15.38
CA THR A 266 -20.43 -9.30 -13.94
C THR A 266 -21.81 -9.68 -13.38
N GLN A 267 -21.93 -9.88 -12.09
CA GLN A 267 -23.25 -10.16 -11.49
C GLN A 267 -24.25 -9.00 -11.62
N THR A 268 -23.78 -7.78 -11.78
CA THR A 268 -24.62 -6.60 -11.91
C THR A 268 -24.45 -5.95 -13.30
N ASP A 269 -23.77 -4.81 -13.36
CA ASP A 269 -23.46 -4.13 -14.62
C ASP A 269 -22.17 -4.72 -15.24
N ASN A 270 -22.00 -4.52 -16.54
CA ASN A 270 -20.76 -4.92 -17.21
C ASN A 270 -19.60 -4.01 -16.79
N ILE A 271 -18.39 -4.51 -16.95
CA ILE A 271 -17.15 -3.76 -16.72
C ILE A 271 -16.32 -3.69 -18.01
N CYS A 272 -15.67 -2.57 -18.26
CA CYS A 272 -14.74 -2.40 -19.38
C CYS A 272 -13.30 -2.53 -18.91
N ILE A 273 -12.58 -3.56 -19.35
CA ILE A 273 -11.14 -3.72 -19.08
C ILE A 273 -10.35 -2.95 -20.13
N THR A 274 -9.54 -1.98 -19.71
CA THR A 274 -8.88 -1.03 -20.61
C THR A 274 -7.48 -1.45 -21.04
N HIS A 275 -6.73 -2.10 -20.15
CA HIS A 275 -5.35 -2.54 -20.38
C HIS A 275 -5.17 -3.96 -19.85
N VAL A 276 -4.49 -4.78 -20.62
CA VAL A 276 -4.24 -6.18 -20.29
C VAL A 276 -2.81 -6.59 -20.58
N GLN A 277 -2.39 -7.67 -19.94
CA GLN A 277 -1.20 -8.42 -20.32
C GLN A 277 -1.57 -9.90 -20.38
N VAL A 278 -1.75 -10.41 -21.58
CA VAL A 278 -1.90 -11.85 -21.81
C VAL A 278 -0.56 -12.55 -21.58
N GLU A 279 -0.60 -13.72 -20.97
CA GLU A 279 0.60 -14.52 -20.71
C GLU A 279 1.50 -14.66 -21.95
N GLY A 280 2.80 -14.42 -21.78
CA GLY A 280 3.78 -14.41 -22.86
C GLY A 280 3.85 -13.10 -23.67
N ARG A 281 2.98 -12.13 -23.42
CA ARG A 281 2.97 -10.83 -24.11
C ARG A 281 3.38 -9.69 -23.17
N LYS A 282 3.64 -8.51 -23.75
CA LYS A 282 3.78 -7.26 -22.98
C LYS A 282 2.39 -6.72 -22.61
N MET A 283 2.32 -5.83 -21.63
CA MET A 283 1.13 -5.05 -21.34
C MET A 283 0.82 -4.10 -22.52
N TYR A 284 -0.45 -3.97 -22.87
CA TYR A 284 -0.95 -3.08 -23.92
C TYR A 284 -2.38 -2.62 -23.64
N LYS A 285 -2.76 -1.51 -24.25
CA LYS A 285 -4.13 -1.03 -24.25
C LYS A 285 -4.98 -1.95 -25.15
N VAL A 286 -6.16 -2.32 -24.68
CA VAL A 286 -7.06 -3.23 -25.42
C VAL A 286 -7.37 -2.73 -26.82
N SER A 287 -7.54 -1.41 -27.01
CA SER A 287 -7.79 -0.80 -28.33
C SER A 287 -6.66 -1.01 -29.35
N ASP A 288 -5.44 -1.34 -28.90
CA ASP A 288 -4.26 -1.43 -29.78
C ASP A 288 -4.15 -2.81 -30.44
N ASP A 289 -4.83 -3.84 -29.91
CA ASP A 289 -4.80 -5.21 -30.47
C ASP A 289 -6.19 -5.85 -30.52
N LYS A 290 -7.20 -5.12 -30.97
CA LYS A 290 -8.56 -5.60 -31.11
C LYS A 290 -8.69 -6.88 -31.96
N PRO A 291 -7.99 -7.04 -33.11
CA PRO A 291 -8.12 -8.26 -33.91
C PRO A 291 -7.77 -9.53 -33.13
N TYR A 292 -6.69 -9.51 -32.35
CA TYR A 292 -6.31 -10.65 -31.53
C TYR A 292 -7.31 -10.87 -30.38
N LEU A 293 -7.65 -9.82 -29.65
CA LEU A 293 -8.54 -9.93 -28.51
C LEU A 293 -9.98 -10.28 -28.92
N SER A 294 -10.39 -9.96 -30.16
CA SER A 294 -11.71 -10.37 -30.70
C SER A 294 -11.90 -11.89 -30.78
N THR A 295 -10.80 -12.64 -30.81
CA THR A 295 -10.87 -14.12 -30.74
C THR A 295 -11.33 -14.62 -29.37
N PHE A 296 -11.37 -13.76 -28.35
CA PHE A 296 -11.83 -14.07 -27.00
C PHE A 296 -13.32 -13.78 -26.75
N ILE A 297 -14.01 -13.12 -27.70
CA ILE A 297 -15.45 -12.86 -27.58
C ILE A 297 -16.21 -14.18 -27.38
N ASN A 298 -17.18 -14.16 -26.46
CA ASN A 298 -17.96 -15.30 -25.99
C ASN A 298 -17.17 -16.34 -25.15
N GLN A 299 -15.88 -16.10 -24.90
CA GLN A 299 -15.13 -16.88 -23.90
C GLN A 299 -15.35 -16.26 -22.51
N GLN A 300 -15.00 -17.01 -21.48
CA GLN A 300 -15.28 -16.64 -20.09
C GLN A 300 -13.99 -16.62 -19.27
N PHE A 301 -13.77 -15.53 -18.56
CA PHE A 301 -12.78 -15.46 -17.48
C PHE A 301 -13.24 -16.32 -16.30
N LYS A 302 -12.27 -17.01 -15.73
CA LYS A 302 -12.40 -17.79 -14.49
C LYS A 302 -11.52 -17.22 -13.41
#